data_d86cae93d4f96dba032b939bae350b82
#
_entry.id   d86cae93d4f96dba032b939bae350b82
#
_cell.length_a   1.000
_cell.length_b   1.000
_cell.length_c   1.000
_cell.angle_alpha   90.00
_cell.angle_beta   90.00
_cell.angle_gamma   90.00
#
_symmetry.space_group_name_H-M   'P 1'
#
loop_
_entity.id
_entity.type
_entity.pdbx_description
1 polymer ?
#
loop_
_entity_poly.entity_id
_entity_poly.type
_entity_poly.pdbx_seq_one_letter_code
_entity_poly.pdbx_strand_id
1 'polypeptide(L)'
;MARLYLSHGASGSAAGLAPQIAALRRRGVEATAVQLPKGRAERAMPIYLAAAPPSSQTAIGGHSFGGRVASLIAADHAYGALVLLSYPLHPPGAAERWDERTAHWSRISCPVLLLSGDRDPFAKVALLRKAVRRLPSAELIVYPGVGHGIGSVFDEALDQVAAFVKATIG
;
A
#
# COMPACT_ATOMS: atom_id res chain seq x y z
N MET A 1 -14.34 10.60 -10.67
CA MET A 1 -12.89 10.45 -10.88
C MET A 1 -12.31 9.60 -9.76
N ALA A 2 -11.50 8.61 -10.10
CA ALA A 2 -10.90 7.69 -9.13
C ALA A 2 -9.98 8.44 -8.16
N ARG A 3 -10.23 8.32 -6.86
CA ARG A 3 -9.52 9.04 -5.79
C ARG A 3 -8.64 8.09 -4.99
N LEU A 4 -7.36 8.46 -4.84
CA LEU A 4 -6.37 7.69 -4.08
C LEU A 4 -5.68 8.57 -3.04
N TYR A 5 -5.69 8.15 -1.79
CA TYR A 5 -4.83 8.69 -0.74
C TYR A 5 -3.63 7.77 -0.56
N LEU A 6 -2.43 8.34 -0.61
CA LEU A 6 -1.18 7.57 -0.56
C LEU A 6 -0.28 8.10 0.55
N SER A 7 0.16 7.22 1.44
CA SER A 7 1.05 7.57 2.55
C SER A 7 2.48 7.08 2.33
N HIS A 8 3.41 7.70 3.03
CA HIS A 8 4.86 7.49 2.91
C HIS A 8 5.38 6.39 3.84
N GLY A 9 6.63 5.95 3.61
CA GLY A 9 7.34 5.05 4.51
C GLY A 9 7.77 5.70 5.82
N ALA A 10 8.33 4.91 6.74
CA ALA A 10 8.67 5.34 8.11
C ALA A 10 9.65 6.53 8.17
N SER A 11 10.61 6.60 7.25
CA SER A 11 11.59 7.69 7.16
C SER A 11 11.22 8.79 6.16
N GLY A 12 10.04 8.67 5.51
CA GLY A 12 9.59 9.59 4.49
C GLY A 12 8.68 10.71 5.01
N SER A 13 8.07 11.42 4.06
CA SER A 13 7.11 12.48 4.32
C SER A 13 6.10 12.57 3.17
N ALA A 14 4.96 13.26 3.39
CA ALA A 14 4.02 13.55 2.32
C ALA A 14 4.67 14.37 1.18
N ALA A 15 5.54 15.33 1.53
CA ALA A 15 6.30 16.11 0.55
C ALA A 15 7.19 15.23 -0.35
N GLY A 16 7.78 14.17 0.21
CA GLY A 16 8.58 13.21 -0.54
C GLY A 16 7.81 12.38 -1.57
N LEU A 17 6.48 12.33 -1.46
CA LEU A 17 5.61 11.66 -2.42
C LEU A 17 5.20 12.55 -3.61
N ALA A 18 5.66 13.79 -3.68
CA ALA A 18 5.27 14.72 -4.75
C ALA A 18 5.45 14.15 -6.17
N PRO A 19 6.56 13.45 -6.51
CA PRO A 19 6.72 12.84 -7.83
C PRO A 19 5.64 11.78 -8.12
N GLN A 20 5.33 10.91 -7.14
CA GLN A 20 4.32 9.86 -7.27
C GLN A 20 2.92 10.47 -7.46
N ILE A 21 2.59 11.46 -6.65
CA ILE A 21 1.31 12.16 -6.74
C ILE A 21 1.14 12.84 -8.10
N ALA A 22 2.15 13.56 -8.56
CA ALA A 22 2.13 14.20 -9.88
C ALA A 22 1.97 13.18 -11.01
N ALA A 23 2.70 12.06 -10.93
CA ALA A 23 2.64 10.99 -11.92
C ALA A 23 1.27 10.29 -11.97
N LEU A 24 0.65 10.05 -10.81
CA LEU A 24 -0.70 9.48 -10.74
C LEU A 24 -1.77 10.43 -11.29
N ARG A 25 -1.65 11.73 -10.99
CA ARG A 25 -2.55 12.76 -11.55
C ARG A 25 -2.47 12.83 -13.07
N ARG A 26 -1.26 12.75 -13.65
CA ARG A 26 -1.10 12.68 -15.12
C ARG A 26 -1.75 11.42 -15.72
N ARG A 27 -1.94 10.36 -14.93
CA ARG A 27 -2.59 9.11 -15.32
C ARG A 27 -4.11 9.09 -15.03
N GLY A 28 -4.67 10.23 -14.64
CA GLY A 28 -6.13 10.37 -14.42
C GLY A 28 -6.63 9.88 -13.06
N VAL A 29 -5.73 9.80 -12.07
CA VAL A 29 -6.09 9.48 -10.68
C VAL A 29 -6.00 10.74 -9.83
N GLU A 30 -7.07 11.08 -9.10
CA GLU A 30 -7.07 12.16 -8.12
C GLU A 30 -6.28 11.72 -6.88
N ALA A 31 -4.95 11.88 -6.94
CA ALA A 31 -4.05 11.41 -5.90
C ALA A 31 -3.74 12.51 -4.87
N THR A 32 -3.69 12.13 -3.58
CA THR A 32 -3.36 13.00 -2.45
C THR A 32 -2.37 12.29 -1.53
N ALA A 33 -1.30 12.98 -1.14
CA ALA A 33 -0.35 12.47 -0.16
C ALA A 33 -0.88 12.67 1.26
N VAL A 34 -0.71 11.66 2.10
CA VAL A 34 -1.08 11.70 3.53
C VAL A 34 0.18 11.73 4.36
N GLN A 35 0.32 12.76 5.23
CA GLN A 35 1.41 12.85 6.19
C GLN A 35 1.09 12.01 7.42
N LEU A 36 2.01 11.11 7.77
CA LEU A 36 1.91 10.26 8.95
C LEU A 36 2.95 10.65 10.01
N PRO A 37 2.62 10.50 11.30
CA PRO A 37 3.58 10.65 12.38
C PRO A 37 4.58 9.49 12.37
N LYS A 38 5.76 9.72 12.93
CA LYS A 38 6.74 8.67 13.19
C LYS A 38 6.28 7.78 14.34
N GLY A 39 6.72 6.52 14.34
CA GLY A 39 6.47 5.58 15.42
C GLY A 39 5.53 4.44 15.02
N ARG A 40 4.68 4.02 15.93
CA ARG A 40 3.82 2.85 15.74
C ARG A 40 2.70 3.11 14.74
N ALA A 41 2.35 2.10 13.97
CA ALA A 41 1.26 2.17 12.97
C ALA A 41 -0.09 2.56 13.62
N GLU A 42 -0.36 2.06 14.81
CA GLU A 42 -1.61 2.32 15.54
C GLU A 42 -1.80 3.81 15.87
N ARG A 43 -0.71 4.55 16.10
CA ARG A 43 -0.76 6.00 16.33
C ARG A 43 -1.05 6.79 15.05
N ALA A 44 -0.68 6.24 13.91
CA ALA A 44 -0.91 6.86 12.60
C ALA A 44 -2.33 6.63 12.08
N MET A 45 -3.02 5.59 12.53
CA MET A 45 -4.35 5.23 12.05
C MET A 45 -5.39 6.36 12.13
N PRO A 46 -5.59 7.04 13.27
CA PRO A 46 -6.59 8.12 13.35
C PRO A 46 -6.23 9.32 12.45
N ILE A 47 -4.95 9.58 12.24
CA ILE A 47 -4.49 10.66 11.37
C ILE A 47 -4.79 10.31 9.90
N TYR A 48 -4.52 9.07 9.50
CA TYR A 48 -4.86 8.60 8.16
C TYR A 48 -6.37 8.63 7.91
N LEU A 49 -7.17 8.13 8.86
CA LEU A 49 -8.64 8.13 8.78
C LEU A 49 -9.22 9.56 8.64
N ALA A 50 -8.67 10.52 9.36
CA ALA A 50 -9.08 11.91 9.25
C ALA A 50 -8.78 12.52 7.88
N ALA A 51 -7.63 12.16 7.28
CA ALA A 51 -7.23 12.63 5.96
C ALA A 51 -8.02 11.95 4.82
N ALA A 52 -8.35 10.68 4.99
CA ALA A 52 -9.03 9.83 3.99
C ALA A 52 -10.24 9.13 4.61
N PRO A 53 -11.36 9.82 4.79
CA PRO A 53 -12.56 9.20 5.35
C PRO A 53 -13.03 7.98 4.55
N PRO A 54 -13.52 6.92 5.21
CA PRO A 54 -13.96 5.70 4.54
C PRO A 54 -15.07 5.95 3.52
N SER A 55 -14.92 5.37 2.34
CA SER A 55 -15.89 5.45 1.26
C SER A 55 -15.60 4.37 0.21
N SER A 56 -16.61 3.76 -0.37
CA SER A 56 -16.47 2.84 -1.50
C SER A 56 -15.94 3.49 -2.78
N GLN A 57 -15.92 4.82 -2.84
CA GLN A 57 -15.37 5.61 -3.95
C GLN A 57 -13.94 6.10 -3.68
N THR A 58 -13.31 5.62 -2.62
CA THR A 58 -11.97 6.04 -2.19
C THR A 58 -11.05 4.83 -2.12
N ALA A 59 -9.91 4.93 -2.79
CA ALA A 59 -8.78 4.04 -2.60
C ALA A 59 -7.81 4.63 -1.57
N ILE A 60 -7.22 3.77 -0.77
CA ILE A 60 -6.14 4.13 0.16
C ILE A 60 -4.92 3.24 -0.08
N GLY A 61 -3.76 3.70 0.36
CA GLY A 61 -2.56 2.90 0.23
C GLY A 61 -1.33 3.60 0.79
N GLY A 62 -0.19 2.99 0.54
CA GLY A 62 1.07 3.56 0.97
C GLY A 62 2.26 2.70 0.64
N HIS A 63 3.44 3.31 0.80
CA HIS A 63 4.72 2.64 0.69
C HIS A 63 5.16 2.16 2.08
N SER A 64 5.58 0.88 2.17
CA SER A 64 6.14 0.31 3.40
C SER A 64 5.25 0.55 4.62
N PHE A 65 5.73 1.29 5.64
CA PHE A 65 4.97 1.68 6.84
C PHE A 65 3.59 2.27 6.50
N GLY A 66 3.51 3.17 5.52
CA GLY A 66 2.24 3.76 5.09
C GLY A 66 1.25 2.73 4.56
N GLY A 67 1.72 1.74 3.83
CA GLY A 67 0.90 0.60 3.38
C GLY A 67 0.41 -0.25 4.55
N ARG A 68 1.25 -0.45 5.57
CA ARG A 68 0.84 -1.15 6.78
C ARG A 68 -0.28 -0.41 7.51
N VAL A 69 -0.15 0.91 7.69
CA VAL A 69 -1.22 1.74 8.31
C VAL A 69 -2.51 1.65 7.49
N ALA A 70 -2.42 1.80 6.16
CA ALA A 70 -3.57 1.70 5.27
C ALA A 70 -4.26 0.33 5.37
N SER A 71 -3.51 -0.76 5.45
CA SER A 71 -4.07 -2.11 5.59
C SER A 71 -4.79 -2.32 6.91
N LEU A 72 -4.29 -1.73 8.01
CA LEU A 72 -4.94 -1.80 9.32
C LEU A 72 -6.28 -1.07 9.32
N ILE A 73 -6.37 0.13 8.75
CA ILE A 73 -7.64 0.84 8.67
C ILE A 73 -8.62 0.19 7.69
N ALA A 74 -8.15 -0.39 6.58
CA ALA A 74 -8.99 -1.12 5.63
C ALA A 74 -9.58 -2.41 6.22
N ALA A 75 -8.97 -2.98 7.24
CA ALA A 75 -9.49 -4.13 7.96
C ALA A 75 -10.75 -3.82 8.80
N ASP A 76 -10.89 -2.57 9.24
CA ASP A 76 -11.96 -2.13 10.13
C ASP A 76 -12.94 -1.14 9.47
N HIS A 77 -12.62 -0.66 8.28
CA HIS A 77 -13.43 0.34 7.55
C HIS A 77 -13.56 -0.02 6.07
N ALA A 78 -14.72 0.30 5.48
CA ALA A 78 -14.99 0.03 4.07
C ALA A 78 -14.38 1.10 3.16
N TYR A 79 -13.45 0.67 2.31
CA TYR A 79 -12.88 1.45 1.21
C TYR A 79 -13.14 0.77 -0.14
N GLY A 80 -12.99 1.51 -1.23
CA GLY A 80 -13.17 0.96 -2.57
C GLY A 80 -12.00 0.11 -3.05
N ALA A 81 -10.79 0.45 -2.64
CA ALA A 81 -9.56 -0.30 -3.01
C ALA A 81 -8.41 -0.02 -2.03
N LEU A 82 -7.45 -0.94 -1.99
CA LEU A 82 -6.21 -0.81 -1.19
C LEU A 82 -4.98 -1.03 -2.09
N VAL A 83 -3.99 -0.14 -1.98
CA VAL A 83 -2.73 -0.22 -2.73
C VAL A 83 -1.56 -0.35 -1.75
N LEU A 84 -0.83 -1.46 -1.82
CA LEU A 84 0.30 -1.77 -0.95
C LEU A 84 1.60 -1.80 -1.77
N LEU A 85 2.44 -0.78 -1.60
CA LEU A 85 3.74 -0.66 -2.25
C LEU A 85 4.83 -1.10 -1.28
N SER A 86 5.57 -2.15 -1.61
CA SER A 86 6.64 -2.71 -0.77
C SER A 86 6.18 -2.93 0.68
N TYR A 87 5.12 -3.69 0.86
CA TYR A 87 4.59 -3.99 2.20
C TYR A 87 5.65 -4.65 3.08
N PRO A 88 5.88 -4.15 4.31
CA PRO A 88 6.90 -4.70 5.20
C PRO A 88 6.35 -5.95 5.91
N LEU A 89 6.36 -7.07 5.21
CA LEU A 89 5.80 -8.34 5.66
C LEU A 89 6.44 -8.84 6.96
N HIS A 90 7.73 -8.59 7.12
CA HIS A 90 8.50 -8.94 8.31
C HIS A 90 9.73 -8.04 8.44
N PRO A 91 10.33 -7.89 9.63
CA PRO A 91 11.63 -7.27 9.76
C PRO A 91 12.70 -8.08 9.00
N PRO A 92 13.76 -7.47 8.50
CA PRO A 92 14.90 -8.19 7.96
C PRO A 92 15.45 -9.18 9.00
N GLY A 93 15.70 -10.43 8.58
CA GLY A 93 16.20 -11.48 9.46
C GLY A 93 15.17 -12.10 10.43
N ALA A 94 13.92 -11.65 10.41
CA ALA A 94 12.84 -12.16 11.26
C ALA A 94 11.61 -12.55 10.43
N ALA A 95 11.84 -13.38 9.41
CA ALA A 95 10.81 -13.78 8.44
C ALA A 95 9.61 -14.50 9.08
N GLU A 96 9.79 -15.17 10.22
CA GLU A 96 8.73 -15.83 10.99
C GLU A 96 7.64 -14.85 11.47
N ARG A 97 7.94 -13.57 11.54
CA ARG A 97 6.99 -12.53 11.98
C ARG A 97 5.98 -12.09 10.91
N TRP A 98 6.01 -12.71 9.73
CA TRP A 98 5.06 -12.40 8.65
C TRP A 98 3.60 -12.63 9.07
N ASP A 99 3.36 -13.61 9.92
CA ASP A 99 2.02 -13.98 10.37
C ASP A 99 1.35 -12.86 11.17
N GLU A 100 2.03 -12.31 12.15
CA GLU A 100 1.51 -11.21 12.97
C GLU A 100 1.24 -9.93 12.15
N ARG A 101 2.07 -9.68 11.12
CA ARG A 101 1.92 -8.50 10.27
C ARG A 101 0.80 -8.58 9.24
N THR A 102 0.23 -9.75 9.04
CA THR A 102 -0.85 -10.00 8.09
C THR A 102 -2.09 -10.64 8.72
N ALA A 103 -2.12 -10.77 10.05
CA ALA A 103 -3.25 -11.38 10.76
C ALA A 103 -4.58 -10.66 10.49
N HIS A 104 -4.55 -9.34 10.27
CA HIS A 104 -5.74 -8.53 9.97
C HIS A 104 -6.20 -8.60 8.51
N TRP A 105 -5.40 -9.16 7.59
CA TRP A 105 -5.70 -9.16 6.15
C TRP A 105 -6.99 -9.89 5.79
N SER A 106 -7.39 -10.92 6.54
CA SER A 106 -8.65 -11.64 6.30
C SER A 106 -9.91 -10.78 6.49
N ARG A 107 -9.79 -9.64 7.19
CA ARG A 107 -10.89 -8.71 7.39
C ARG A 107 -10.97 -7.62 6.33
N ILE A 108 -9.97 -7.50 5.44
CA ILE A 108 -9.98 -6.52 4.35
C ILE A 108 -10.94 -7.01 3.28
N SER A 109 -12.00 -6.25 3.03
CA SER A 109 -13.07 -6.66 2.10
C SER A 109 -12.93 -6.06 0.69
N CYS A 110 -12.15 -4.99 0.52
CA CYS A 110 -11.94 -4.38 -0.79
C CYS A 110 -10.86 -5.09 -1.62
N PRO A 111 -10.86 -4.92 -2.95
CA PRO A 111 -9.76 -5.38 -3.79
C PRO A 111 -8.42 -4.75 -3.39
N VAL A 112 -7.35 -5.54 -3.45
CA VAL A 112 -6.00 -5.12 -3.03
C VAL A 112 -4.99 -5.33 -4.16
N LEU A 113 -4.22 -4.30 -4.48
CA LEU A 113 -3.04 -4.39 -5.34
C LEU A 113 -1.79 -4.37 -4.47
N LEU A 114 -0.92 -5.38 -4.64
CA LEU A 114 0.39 -5.43 -3.99
C LEU A 114 1.50 -5.36 -5.05
N LEU A 115 2.42 -4.41 -4.89
CA LEU A 115 3.64 -4.33 -5.68
C LEU A 115 4.85 -4.56 -4.76
N SER A 116 5.71 -5.50 -5.11
CA SER A 116 6.88 -5.86 -4.29
C SER A 116 8.07 -6.24 -5.15
N GLY A 117 9.28 -5.96 -4.68
CA GLY A 117 10.51 -6.44 -5.31
C GLY A 117 10.91 -7.82 -4.77
N ASP A 118 11.53 -8.66 -5.62
CA ASP A 118 11.98 -9.99 -5.20
C ASP A 118 13.26 -9.97 -4.35
N ARG A 119 13.92 -8.81 -4.25
CA ARG A 119 15.10 -8.57 -3.39
C ARG A 119 14.78 -7.71 -2.17
N ASP A 120 13.52 -7.54 -1.85
CA ASP A 120 13.10 -6.77 -0.68
C ASP A 120 13.42 -7.55 0.61
N PRO A 121 14.30 -7.05 1.50
CA PRO A 121 14.64 -7.73 2.75
C PRO A 121 13.47 -7.76 3.76
N PHE A 122 12.44 -6.94 3.55
CA PHE A 122 11.23 -6.91 4.38
C PHE A 122 10.12 -7.84 3.90
N ALA A 123 10.29 -8.50 2.75
CA ALA A 123 9.22 -9.34 2.19
C ALA A 123 9.77 -10.48 1.34
N LYS A 124 10.02 -11.63 1.95
CA LYS A 124 10.34 -12.86 1.19
C LYS A 124 9.18 -13.24 0.28
N VAL A 125 9.44 -13.38 -1.01
CA VAL A 125 8.40 -13.63 -2.03
C VAL A 125 7.55 -14.86 -1.71
N ALA A 126 8.17 -15.95 -1.27
CA ALA A 126 7.44 -17.18 -0.91
C ALA A 126 6.42 -16.94 0.21
N LEU A 127 6.80 -16.15 1.23
CA LEU A 127 5.92 -15.78 2.33
C LEU A 127 4.85 -14.77 1.89
N LEU A 128 5.22 -13.82 1.02
CA LEU A 128 4.27 -12.86 0.47
C LEU A 128 3.18 -13.56 -0.35
N ARG A 129 3.54 -14.52 -1.19
CA ARG A 129 2.58 -15.35 -1.94
C ARG A 129 1.65 -16.14 -1.02
N LYS A 130 2.17 -16.64 0.11
CA LYS A 130 1.37 -17.30 1.13
C LYS A 130 0.44 -16.33 1.85
N ALA A 131 0.93 -15.16 2.24
CA ALA A 131 0.16 -14.14 2.95
C ALA A 131 -0.99 -13.58 2.10
N VAL A 132 -0.78 -13.38 0.80
CA VAL A 132 -1.79 -12.87 -0.14
C VAL A 132 -3.05 -13.74 -0.17
N ARG A 133 -2.94 -15.03 0.13
CA ARG A 133 -4.10 -15.93 0.23
C ARG A 133 -5.06 -15.57 1.36
N ARG A 134 -4.65 -14.73 2.31
CA ARG A 134 -5.52 -14.20 3.37
C ARG A 134 -6.46 -13.11 2.87
N LEU A 135 -6.15 -12.49 1.74
CA LEU A 135 -6.94 -11.43 1.14
C LEU A 135 -8.05 -12.04 0.28
N PRO A 136 -9.32 -11.62 0.45
CA PRO A 136 -10.42 -12.12 -0.38
C PRO A 136 -10.27 -11.81 -1.87
N SER A 137 -9.68 -10.66 -2.20
CA SER A 137 -9.43 -10.25 -3.58
C SER A 137 -8.11 -9.50 -3.65
N ALA A 138 -7.10 -10.09 -4.32
CA ALA A 138 -5.79 -9.49 -4.40
C ALA A 138 -5.10 -9.77 -5.74
N GLU A 139 -4.35 -8.77 -6.20
CA GLU A 139 -3.41 -8.89 -7.31
C GLU A 139 -2.00 -8.60 -6.77
N LEU A 140 -1.06 -9.52 -7.00
CA LEU A 140 0.34 -9.38 -6.61
C LEU A 140 1.22 -9.30 -7.84
N ILE A 141 2.00 -8.21 -7.94
CA ILE A 141 3.02 -8.03 -8.95
C ILE A 141 4.39 -8.01 -8.26
N VAL A 142 5.27 -8.92 -8.68
CA VAL A 142 6.64 -9.03 -8.16
C VAL A 142 7.61 -8.59 -9.24
N TYR A 143 8.45 -7.59 -8.92
CA TYR A 143 9.46 -7.06 -9.83
C TYR A 143 10.81 -7.72 -9.62
N PRO A 144 11.39 -8.37 -10.64
CA PRO A 144 12.70 -9.00 -10.54
C PRO A 144 13.80 -7.96 -10.29
N GLY A 145 14.73 -8.28 -9.39
CA GLY A 145 15.89 -7.45 -9.08
C GLY A 145 15.62 -6.19 -8.28
N VAL A 146 14.38 -5.98 -7.83
CA VAL A 146 13.95 -4.78 -7.11
C VAL A 146 13.99 -5.03 -5.60
N GLY A 147 14.54 -4.07 -4.85
CA GLY A 147 14.59 -4.08 -3.39
C GLY A 147 13.33 -3.48 -2.75
N HIS A 148 13.52 -2.81 -1.60
CA HIS A 148 12.41 -2.24 -0.82
C HIS A 148 11.80 -0.97 -1.43
N GLY A 149 12.48 -0.29 -2.34
CA GLY A 149 11.98 0.88 -3.06
C GLY A 149 11.60 0.55 -4.49
N ILE A 150 10.55 1.16 -5.01
CA ILE A 150 10.08 0.97 -6.39
C ILE A 150 10.70 1.95 -7.40
N GLY A 151 11.74 2.72 -7.00
CA GLY A 151 12.34 3.77 -7.83
C GLY A 151 12.82 3.31 -9.20
N SER A 152 13.39 2.10 -9.30
CA SER A 152 13.88 1.52 -10.55
C SER A 152 12.76 1.08 -11.51
N VAL A 153 11.53 0.93 -11.03
CA VAL A 153 10.33 0.56 -11.81
C VAL A 153 9.22 1.59 -11.62
N PHE A 154 9.59 2.84 -11.36
CA PHE A 154 8.68 3.92 -10.96
C PHE A 154 7.49 4.08 -11.91
N ASP A 155 7.75 4.31 -13.20
CA ASP A 155 6.67 4.54 -14.17
C ASP A 155 5.79 3.31 -14.34
N GLU A 156 6.39 2.14 -14.47
CA GLU A 156 5.68 0.87 -14.61
C GLU A 156 4.80 0.58 -13.39
N ALA A 157 5.33 0.77 -12.18
CA ALA A 157 4.57 0.60 -10.95
C ALA A 157 3.37 1.57 -10.87
N LEU A 158 3.56 2.84 -11.23
CA LEU A 158 2.47 3.83 -11.21
C LEU A 158 1.45 3.62 -12.32
N ASP A 159 1.84 3.05 -13.47
CA ASP A 159 0.90 2.59 -14.49
C ASP A 159 -0.03 1.51 -13.93
N GLN A 160 0.53 0.52 -13.20
CA GLN A 160 -0.25 -0.53 -12.55
C GLN A 160 -1.21 0.04 -11.49
N VAL A 161 -0.73 0.93 -10.63
CA VAL A 161 -1.55 1.59 -9.61
C VAL A 161 -2.71 2.35 -10.25
N ALA A 162 -2.43 3.17 -11.25
CA ALA A 162 -3.46 3.97 -11.92
C ALA A 162 -4.50 3.10 -12.63
N ALA A 163 -4.06 2.05 -13.33
CA ALA A 163 -4.95 1.10 -13.99
C ALA A 163 -5.86 0.40 -12.99
N PHE A 164 -5.29 -0.11 -11.90
CA PHE A 164 -6.03 -0.80 -10.86
C PHE A 164 -7.08 0.10 -10.19
N VAL A 165 -6.69 1.30 -9.76
CA VAL A 165 -7.60 2.23 -9.06
C VAL A 165 -8.74 2.66 -9.98
N LYS A 166 -8.45 2.98 -11.24
CA LYS A 166 -9.49 3.34 -12.21
C LYS A 166 -10.45 2.20 -12.54
N ALA A 167 -9.94 0.99 -12.66
CA ALA A 167 -10.78 -0.19 -12.93
C ALA A 167 -11.68 -0.57 -11.74
N THR A 168 -11.22 -0.28 -10.52
CA THR A 168 -11.92 -0.68 -9.29
C THR A 168 -12.96 0.33 -8.82
N ILE A 169 -12.63 1.64 -8.89
CA ILE A 169 -13.47 2.72 -8.34
C ILE A 169 -13.69 3.89 -9.30
N GLY A 170 -13.24 3.77 -10.54
CA GLY A 170 -13.36 4.81 -11.58
C GLY A 170 -14.70 4.88 -12.26
#